data_34e4b42f074896b8262c83c53a4c075d
#
_entry.id   34e4b42f074896b8262c83c53a4c075d
#
_cell.length_a   1.000
_cell.length_b   1.000
_cell.length_c   1.000
_cell.angle_alpha   90.00
_cell.angle_beta   90.00
_cell.angle_gamma   90.00
#
_symmetry.space_group_name_H-M   'P 1'
#
loop_
_entity.id
_entity.type
_entity.pdbx_description
1 polymer ?
#
loop_
_entity_poly.entity_id
_entity_poly.type
_entity_poly.pdbx_seq_one_letter_code
_entity_poly.pdbx_strand_id
1 'polypeptide(L)'
;RVVTATMAAARRLSSSSAAPAPPRYTASAFSLAPARFGQPAGQQEAERLAAARLVVFGEIHEAPPCIQMQRRTAEAMLDAGDIGSQGTLHVLLEHLNFEQQHLLDGYASESLTLHELVAQYEQQGEGHDLFAYEPLLALARERPGRVVLHAGFIPREFARIVMRESLDAALAAARAKGYVADEERCDATEAHYNFFESLLTGRDPNDASTPPTDKFRRMFPAQVIKDAAMAHRVAKVAAASGGGGADRFLVVCGVGHSGYSHGVPERVLAAQPQLADSMFRIWSLPADPHLPLGDGEAVGATLRAHFGAPGMSDPADLVLVFQEHEASADDAAATDDAEAVKAATAAAYNAVGETAHLRGDAARAAALLRRMGYTESEIGLAGADVANWQGVSCPHRFASLREGEKVVDLGSGLGIDSFIAAAAVGSSGSVTGVDIAAKEVGHANARAAARGIGAVVRFDVGDLEALPLPSGSADVIISNGALCLAPNKLAAFGEAHRVLRPGGRLAVALSVTKPAGGLEPGVQWPLCMRMFIELDELAPVCAAAGFEQVAVDQSDSLMAFDLDYEPEPDAAAGAAGQQQQQQQPERNKVHVGSPEFRHLRNYDVNALCARVVVTAVKAS
;
A
#
# COMPACT_ATOMS: atom_id res chain seq x y z
N ARG A 1 -15.39 27.67 -2.69
CA ARG A 1 -14.03 27.62 -2.08
C ARG A 1 -13.59 26.17 -1.73
N VAL A 2 -14.49 25.30 -1.26
CA VAL A 2 -14.19 23.89 -0.94
C VAL A 2 -13.94 23.09 -2.24
N VAL A 3 -14.77 23.24 -3.26
CA VAL A 3 -14.60 22.54 -4.56
C VAL A 3 -13.36 23.04 -5.33
N THR A 4 -12.97 24.32 -5.17
CA THR A 4 -11.71 24.84 -5.72
C THR A 4 -10.50 24.22 -5.03
N ALA A 5 -10.62 23.81 -3.75
CA ALA A 5 -9.58 23.06 -3.05
C ALA A 5 -9.43 21.63 -3.62
N THR A 6 -10.53 20.97 -3.99
CA THR A 6 -10.52 19.61 -4.57
C THR A 6 -9.77 19.57 -5.91
N MET A 7 -9.98 20.56 -6.79
CA MET A 7 -9.22 20.66 -8.04
C MET A 7 -7.81 21.23 -7.86
N ALA A 8 -7.57 22.05 -6.82
CA ALA A 8 -6.24 22.53 -6.48
C ALA A 8 -5.37 21.42 -5.88
N ALA A 9 -5.95 20.50 -5.13
CA ALA A 9 -5.24 19.29 -4.64
C ALA A 9 -4.85 18.39 -5.82
N ALA A 10 -5.78 18.09 -6.72
CA ALA A 10 -5.50 17.30 -7.92
C ALA A 10 -4.50 17.96 -8.89
N ARG A 11 -4.42 19.30 -8.93
CA ARG A 11 -3.42 20.05 -9.72
C ARG A 11 -2.08 20.24 -9.03
N ARG A 12 -2.02 20.22 -7.69
CA ARG A 12 -0.73 20.32 -6.94
C ARG A 12 0.11 19.08 -7.08
N LEU A 13 -0.48 17.91 -7.31
CA LEU A 13 0.24 16.66 -7.57
C LEU A 13 1.01 16.68 -8.91
N SER A 14 0.75 17.63 -9.82
CA SER A 14 1.36 17.71 -11.15
C SER A 14 2.43 18.80 -11.34
N SER A 15 2.77 19.62 -10.34
CA SER A 15 3.60 20.82 -10.57
C SER A 15 4.60 21.25 -9.50
N SER A 16 4.91 20.46 -8.46
CA SER A 16 5.94 20.85 -7.49
C SER A 16 7.11 19.87 -7.45
N SER A 17 8.32 20.41 -7.48
CA SER A 17 9.60 19.71 -7.55
C SER A 17 10.09 19.18 -6.19
N ALA A 18 9.24 19.07 -5.17
CA ALA A 18 9.50 18.39 -3.90
C ALA A 18 8.18 17.69 -3.50
N ALA A 19 8.18 16.36 -3.44
CA ALA A 19 7.05 15.64 -2.90
C ALA A 19 6.95 15.93 -1.40
N PRO A 20 5.83 16.50 -0.90
CA PRO A 20 5.61 16.66 0.54
C PRO A 20 5.56 15.28 1.21
N ALA A 21 5.78 15.25 2.54
CA ALA A 21 5.49 14.06 3.35
C ALA A 21 4.09 13.52 3.02
N PRO A 22 3.87 12.19 3.04
CA PRO A 22 2.54 11.67 2.77
C PRO A 22 1.57 12.33 3.74
N PRO A 23 0.49 12.91 3.23
CA PRO A 23 -0.43 13.64 4.07
C PRO A 23 -1.03 12.70 5.12
N ARG A 24 -1.13 13.18 6.35
CA ARG A 24 -1.89 12.48 7.39
C ARG A 24 -3.37 12.77 7.16
N TYR A 25 -4.19 11.76 7.37
CA TYR A 25 -5.62 11.90 7.21
C TYR A 25 -6.35 11.62 8.51
N THR A 26 -7.27 12.51 8.86
CA THR A 26 -8.34 12.22 9.82
C THR A 26 -9.62 12.05 9.02
N ALA A 27 -10.39 11.01 9.29
CA ALA A 27 -11.62 10.75 8.57
C ALA A 27 -12.74 10.32 9.53
N SER A 28 -13.96 10.78 9.24
CA SER A 28 -15.18 10.38 9.95
C SER A 28 -16.36 10.31 8.97
N ALA A 29 -17.26 9.38 9.22
CA ALA A 29 -18.45 9.22 8.42
C ALA A 29 -19.66 9.85 9.09
N PHE A 30 -20.49 10.54 8.31
CA PHE A 30 -21.68 11.25 8.78
C PHE A 30 -22.90 10.86 7.94
N SER A 31 -24.05 10.81 8.61
CA SER A 31 -25.34 10.56 7.97
C SER A 31 -25.78 11.78 7.15
N LEU A 32 -26.26 11.52 5.94
CA LEU A 32 -26.95 12.53 5.11
C LEU A 32 -28.48 12.31 5.10
N ALA A 33 -28.99 11.28 5.79
CA ALA A 33 -30.42 11.08 5.95
C ALA A 33 -31.08 12.30 6.63
N PRO A 34 -32.22 12.80 6.14
CA PRO A 34 -32.81 14.06 6.63
C PRO A 34 -32.98 14.13 8.15
N ALA A 35 -33.38 13.04 8.81
CA ALA A 35 -33.60 12.97 10.26
C ALA A 35 -32.29 12.99 11.08
N ARG A 36 -31.13 12.66 10.46
CA ARG A 36 -29.82 12.55 11.11
C ARG A 36 -28.72 13.34 10.39
N PHE A 37 -29.11 14.29 9.59
CA PHE A 37 -28.18 15.04 8.74
C PHE A 37 -27.03 15.67 9.54
N GLY A 38 -25.80 15.32 9.15
CA GLY A 38 -24.58 15.81 9.80
C GLY A 38 -24.25 15.16 11.15
N GLN A 39 -25.02 14.16 11.60
CA GLN A 39 -24.66 13.39 12.79
C GLN A 39 -23.64 12.30 12.40
N PRO A 40 -22.71 11.93 13.30
CA PRO A 40 -21.83 10.80 13.08
C PRO A 40 -22.62 9.53 12.68
N ALA A 41 -22.12 8.81 11.68
CA ALA A 41 -22.70 7.55 11.27
C ALA A 41 -22.70 6.56 12.45
N GLY A 42 -23.80 5.87 12.62
CA GLY A 42 -24.01 4.95 13.73
C GLY A 42 -24.49 3.59 13.26
N GLN A 43 -25.05 2.84 14.19
CA GLN A 43 -25.53 1.49 13.96
C GLN A 43 -26.54 1.40 12.81
N GLN A 44 -27.46 2.38 12.71
CA GLN A 44 -28.50 2.38 11.67
C GLN A 44 -27.91 2.48 10.25
N GLU A 45 -26.91 3.35 10.04
CA GLU A 45 -26.22 3.46 8.76
C GLU A 45 -25.39 2.21 8.46
N ALA A 46 -24.72 1.65 9.48
CA ALA A 46 -23.97 0.39 9.35
C ALA A 46 -24.88 -0.80 8.98
N GLU A 47 -26.05 -0.93 9.61
CA GLU A 47 -27.03 -1.96 9.29
C GLU A 47 -27.59 -1.81 7.87
N ARG A 48 -27.93 -0.57 7.45
CA ARG A 48 -28.39 -0.28 6.09
C ARG A 48 -27.33 -0.59 5.05
N LEU A 49 -26.07 -0.19 5.32
CA LEU A 49 -24.93 -0.49 4.46
C LEU A 49 -24.72 -2.01 4.33
N ALA A 50 -24.70 -2.71 5.46
CA ALA A 50 -24.52 -4.15 5.49
C ALA A 50 -25.66 -4.91 4.77
N ALA A 51 -26.90 -4.40 4.82
CA ALA A 51 -28.05 -4.98 4.14
C ALA A 51 -28.15 -4.59 2.64
N ALA A 52 -27.38 -3.61 2.18
CA ALA A 52 -27.47 -3.11 0.83
C ALA A 52 -27.05 -4.15 -0.21
N ARG A 53 -27.83 -4.29 -1.28
CA ARG A 53 -27.48 -5.13 -2.45
C ARG A 53 -26.60 -4.38 -3.45
N LEU A 54 -26.74 -3.07 -3.51
CA LEU A 54 -25.91 -2.17 -4.32
C LEU A 54 -25.37 -1.04 -3.46
N VAL A 55 -24.06 -0.95 -3.39
CA VAL A 55 -23.38 0.23 -2.83
C VAL A 55 -22.69 0.97 -3.96
N VAL A 56 -22.96 2.28 -4.09
CA VAL A 56 -22.21 3.15 -5.00
C VAL A 56 -21.34 4.07 -4.16
N PHE A 57 -20.04 3.88 -4.27
CA PHE A 57 -19.02 4.63 -3.54
C PHE A 57 -18.41 5.69 -4.45
N GLY A 58 -18.80 6.95 -4.21
CA GLY A 58 -18.21 8.11 -4.84
C GLY A 58 -16.93 8.53 -4.13
N GLU A 59 -15.79 8.29 -4.74
CA GLU A 59 -14.49 8.56 -4.14
C GLU A 59 -13.84 9.86 -4.62
N ILE A 60 -12.90 10.33 -3.84
CA ILE A 60 -11.78 11.14 -4.32
C ILE A 60 -10.65 10.16 -4.61
N HIS A 61 -10.22 10.09 -5.87
CA HIS A 61 -9.23 9.11 -6.32
C HIS A 61 -7.95 9.13 -5.49
N GLU A 62 -7.43 7.93 -5.22
CA GLU A 62 -6.15 7.71 -4.53
C GLU A 62 -6.10 8.24 -3.09
N ALA A 63 -7.21 8.75 -2.54
CA ALA A 63 -7.27 9.20 -1.16
C ALA A 63 -7.30 7.99 -0.20
N PRO A 64 -6.29 7.81 0.68
CA PRO A 64 -6.22 6.66 1.58
C PRO A 64 -7.47 6.43 2.43
N PRO A 65 -8.15 7.48 2.99
CA PRO A 65 -9.38 7.27 3.72
C PRO A 65 -10.52 6.68 2.88
N CYS A 66 -10.59 7.04 1.57
CA CYS A 66 -11.57 6.48 0.66
C CYS A 66 -11.33 4.98 0.48
N ILE A 67 -10.09 4.59 0.23
CA ILE A 67 -9.70 3.20 -0.02
C ILE A 67 -9.93 2.33 1.22
N GLN A 68 -9.57 2.82 2.41
CA GLN A 68 -9.85 2.14 3.66
C GLN A 68 -11.36 1.94 3.88
N MET A 69 -12.16 2.97 3.59
CA MET A 69 -13.61 2.88 3.73
C MET A 69 -14.23 1.95 2.69
N GLN A 70 -13.71 1.91 1.45
CA GLN A 70 -14.11 0.95 0.41
C GLN A 70 -13.88 -0.49 0.87
N ARG A 71 -12.70 -0.78 1.42
CA ARG A 71 -12.39 -2.11 1.97
C ARG A 71 -13.35 -2.48 3.10
N ARG A 72 -13.55 -1.59 4.10
CA ARG A 72 -14.49 -1.81 5.21
C ARG A 72 -15.93 -2.00 4.72
N THR A 73 -16.33 -1.25 3.69
CA THR A 73 -17.64 -1.39 3.05
C THR A 73 -17.79 -2.77 2.44
N ALA A 74 -16.79 -3.24 1.68
CA ALA A 74 -16.79 -4.57 1.10
C ALA A 74 -16.84 -5.67 2.17
N GLU A 75 -16.07 -5.55 3.24
CA GLU A 75 -16.09 -6.48 4.37
C GLU A 75 -17.46 -6.50 5.07
N ALA A 76 -18.04 -5.33 5.36
CA ALA A 76 -19.37 -5.24 5.96
C ALA A 76 -20.46 -5.87 5.08
N MET A 77 -20.36 -5.69 3.76
CA MET A 77 -21.26 -6.36 2.79
C MET A 77 -21.08 -7.88 2.76
N LEU A 78 -19.86 -8.38 2.92
CA LEU A 78 -19.54 -9.82 2.95
C LEU A 78 -19.98 -10.51 4.23
N ASP A 79 -19.85 -9.84 5.38
CA ASP A 79 -20.07 -10.39 6.70
C ASP A 79 -21.55 -10.30 7.13
N ALA A 80 -22.38 -9.56 6.40
CA ALA A 80 -23.81 -9.48 6.66
C ALA A 80 -24.48 -10.85 6.46
N GLY A 81 -25.18 -11.32 7.49
CA GLY A 81 -25.71 -12.68 7.61
C GLY A 81 -26.63 -13.16 6.48
N ASP A 82 -27.18 -12.24 5.69
CA ASP A 82 -28.12 -12.55 4.59
C ASP A 82 -27.43 -13.01 3.29
N ILE A 83 -26.10 -12.77 3.13
CA ILE A 83 -25.36 -13.29 1.95
C ILE A 83 -25.27 -14.83 2.00
N GLY A 84 -25.34 -15.44 3.17
CA GLY A 84 -25.12 -16.87 3.34
C GLY A 84 -23.72 -17.31 2.86
N SER A 85 -23.46 -18.60 2.85
CA SER A 85 -22.18 -19.15 2.36
C SER A 85 -22.06 -19.15 0.82
N GLN A 86 -23.09 -18.77 0.09
CA GLN A 86 -23.21 -18.91 -1.37
C GLN A 86 -23.21 -17.58 -2.15
N GLY A 87 -23.42 -16.42 -1.49
CA GLY A 87 -23.48 -15.12 -2.18
C GLY A 87 -22.10 -14.56 -2.52
N THR A 88 -22.01 -13.85 -3.63
CA THR A 88 -20.80 -13.23 -4.15
C THR A 88 -20.89 -11.70 -4.05
N LEU A 89 -19.79 -11.06 -3.65
CA LEU A 89 -19.61 -9.62 -3.76
C LEU A 89 -18.90 -9.31 -5.08
N HIS A 90 -19.57 -8.59 -5.94
CA HIS A 90 -19.00 -8.06 -7.18
C HIS A 90 -18.50 -6.64 -6.93
N VAL A 91 -17.19 -6.41 -7.11
CA VAL A 91 -16.57 -5.09 -6.98
C VAL A 91 -16.26 -4.56 -8.38
N LEU A 92 -16.93 -3.47 -8.77
CA LEU A 92 -16.75 -2.83 -10.07
C LEU A 92 -15.94 -1.56 -9.92
N LEU A 93 -14.82 -1.47 -10.63
CA LEU A 93 -13.80 -0.43 -10.47
C LEU A 93 -13.72 0.46 -11.70
N GLU A 94 -13.91 1.78 -11.54
CA GLU A 94 -13.71 2.78 -12.58
C GLU A 94 -12.27 2.78 -13.12
N HIS A 95 -11.32 2.41 -12.28
CA HIS A 95 -9.87 2.53 -12.51
C HIS A 95 -9.36 1.69 -13.69
N LEU A 96 -10.08 0.61 -14.03
CA LEU A 96 -9.74 -0.26 -15.15
C LEU A 96 -10.86 -0.24 -16.19
N ASN A 97 -10.48 -0.16 -17.46
CA ASN A 97 -11.43 -0.27 -18.54
C ASN A 97 -11.72 -1.74 -18.92
N PHE A 98 -12.81 -1.96 -19.63
CA PHE A 98 -13.32 -3.30 -19.95
C PHE A 98 -12.30 -4.22 -20.64
N GLU A 99 -11.36 -3.67 -21.41
CA GLU A 99 -10.33 -4.44 -22.11
C GLU A 99 -9.23 -4.95 -21.16
N GLN A 100 -9.18 -4.39 -19.94
CA GLN A 100 -8.22 -4.74 -18.89
C GLN A 100 -8.76 -5.75 -17.86
N GLN A 101 -9.96 -6.35 -18.08
CA GLN A 101 -10.51 -7.36 -17.17
C GLN A 101 -9.53 -8.50 -16.89
N HIS A 102 -8.77 -8.92 -17.90
CA HIS A 102 -7.79 -9.99 -17.77
C HIS A 102 -6.70 -9.71 -16.73
N LEU A 103 -6.39 -8.44 -16.42
CA LEU A 103 -5.44 -8.06 -15.38
C LEU A 103 -6.01 -8.34 -13.98
N LEU A 104 -7.30 -8.02 -13.76
CA LEU A 104 -7.98 -8.33 -12.50
C LEU A 104 -8.16 -9.83 -12.31
N ASP A 105 -8.52 -10.56 -13.38
CA ASP A 105 -8.64 -12.01 -13.36
C ASP A 105 -7.29 -12.68 -13.05
N GLY A 106 -6.21 -12.18 -13.67
CA GLY A 106 -4.85 -12.64 -13.42
C GLY A 106 -4.40 -12.38 -11.99
N TYR A 107 -4.73 -11.19 -11.45
CA TYR A 107 -4.43 -10.86 -10.07
C TYR A 107 -5.23 -11.73 -9.09
N ALA A 108 -6.52 -11.87 -9.28
CA ALA A 108 -7.39 -12.65 -8.40
C ALA A 108 -7.03 -14.15 -8.38
N SER A 109 -6.59 -14.70 -9.52
CA SER A 109 -6.14 -16.10 -9.65
C SER A 109 -4.67 -16.32 -9.27
N GLU A 110 -3.99 -15.30 -8.75
CA GLU A 110 -2.55 -15.32 -8.40
C GLU A 110 -1.60 -15.62 -9.58
N SER A 111 -2.10 -15.56 -10.81
CA SER A 111 -1.25 -15.69 -12.02
C SER A 111 -0.51 -14.40 -12.38
N LEU A 112 -0.93 -13.26 -11.82
CA LEU A 112 -0.22 -11.97 -11.84
C LEU A 112 -0.02 -11.48 -10.42
N THR A 113 1.16 -10.98 -10.11
CA THR A 113 1.41 -10.17 -8.91
C THR A 113 0.79 -8.77 -9.07
N LEU A 114 0.68 -8.01 -7.98
CA LEU A 114 0.23 -6.61 -8.07
C LEU A 114 1.17 -5.77 -8.97
N HIS A 115 2.48 -5.97 -8.86
CA HIS A 115 3.47 -5.26 -9.69
C HIS A 115 3.31 -5.57 -11.18
N GLU A 116 3.08 -6.83 -11.53
CA GLU A 116 2.85 -7.22 -12.94
C GLU A 116 1.52 -6.66 -13.46
N LEU A 117 0.48 -6.66 -12.62
CA LEU A 117 -0.78 -6.00 -12.95
C LEU A 117 -0.54 -4.53 -13.23
N VAL A 118 0.12 -3.80 -12.31
CA VAL A 118 0.39 -2.37 -12.46
C VAL A 118 1.27 -2.09 -13.66
N ALA A 119 2.35 -2.84 -13.87
CA ALA A 119 3.24 -2.67 -15.02
C ALA A 119 2.52 -2.85 -16.37
N GLN A 120 1.58 -3.80 -16.47
CA GLN A 120 0.76 -3.98 -17.67
C GLN A 120 -0.32 -2.90 -17.80
N TYR A 121 -0.90 -2.47 -16.68
CA TYR A 121 -1.89 -1.40 -16.64
C TYR A 121 -1.31 -0.06 -17.11
N GLU A 122 -0.10 0.31 -16.68
CA GLU A 122 0.56 1.57 -17.04
C GLU A 122 0.77 1.74 -18.54
N GLN A 123 0.92 0.64 -19.28
CA GLN A 123 1.07 0.67 -20.74
C GLN A 123 -0.19 1.18 -21.46
N GLN A 124 -1.37 0.97 -20.89
CA GLN A 124 -2.67 1.30 -21.50
C GLN A 124 -3.69 1.84 -20.48
N GLY A 125 -3.22 2.26 -19.31
CA GLY A 125 -4.06 2.59 -18.17
C GLY A 125 -4.83 3.89 -18.29
N GLU A 126 -5.78 4.02 -17.38
CA GLU A 126 -6.58 5.23 -17.18
C GLU A 126 -5.84 6.30 -16.38
N GLY A 127 -4.61 5.99 -15.88
CA GLY A 127 -3.73 6.94 -15.19
C GLY A 127 -3.99 7.02 -13.69
N HIS A 128 -4.54 5.96 -13.10
CA HIS A 128 -4.69 5.82 -11.64
C HIS A 128 -3.52 5.05 -11.05
N ASP A 129 -3.15 5.37 -9.81
CA ASP A 129 -2.19 4.57 -9.05
C ASP A 129 -2.89 3.33 -8.46
N LEU A 130 -2.80 2.19 -9.14
CA LEU A 130 -3.43 0.96 -8.68
C LEU A 130 -2.76 0.36 -7.44
N PHE A 131 -1.53 0.75 -7.08
CA PHE A 131 -0.93 0.34 -5.82
C PHE A 131 -1.74 0.86 -4.62
N ALA A 132 -2.28 2.07 -4.72
CA ALA A 132 -3.13 2.63 -3.68
C ALA A 132 -4.36 1.76 -3.39
N TYR A 133 -4.89 1.07 -4.40
CA TYR A 133 -6.10 0.23 -4.29
C TYR A 133 -5.82 -1.21 -3.86
N GLU A 134 -4.56 -1.58 -3.59
CA GLU A 134 -4.22 -2.93 -3.11
C GLU A 134 -5.11 -3.42 -1.97
N PRO A 135 -5.41 -2.62 -0.91
CA PRO A 135 -6.25 -3.08 0.19
C PRO A 135 -7.63 -3.58 -0.24
N LEU A 136 -8.21 -2.97 -1.29
CA LEU A 136 -9.49 -3.41 -1.84
C LEU A 136 -9.32 -4.60 -2.79
N LEU A 137 -8.32 -4.59 -3.66
CA LEU A 137 -8.05 -5.65 -4.62
C LEU A 137 -7.70 -6.98 -3.94
N ALA A 138 -6.95 -6.92 -2.84
CA ALA A 138 -6.53 -8.08 -2.06
C ALA A 138 -7.68 -8.94 -1.55
N LEU A 139 -8.86 -8.35 -1.34
CA LEU A 139 -10.05 -9.09 -0.91
C LEU A 139 -10.41 -10.25 -1.85
N ALA A 140 -10.14 -10.15 -3.16
CA ALA A 140 -10.42 -11.24 -4.09
C ALA A 140 -9.54 -12.48 -3.84
N ARG A 141 -8.32 -12.27 -3.35
CA ARG A 141 -7.40 -13.35 -2.94
C ARG A 141 -7.69 -13.86 -1.54
N GLU A 142 -8.02 -12.95 -0.61
CA GLU A 142 -8.36 -13.29 0.78
C GLU A 142 -9.68 -14.06 0.88
N ARG A 143 -10.60 -13.84 -0.06
CA ARG A 143 -11.96 -14.43 -0.10
C ARG A 143 -12.25 -15.06 -1.47
N PRO A 144 -11.48 -16.07 -1.91
CA PRO A 144 -11.61 -16.65 -3.25
C PRO A 144 -13.03 -17.21 -3.46
N GLY A 145 -13.60 -16.90 -4.63
CA GLY A 145 -14.97 -17.26 -4.98
C GLY A 145 -16.08 -16.46 -4.27
N ARG A 146 -15.73 -15.62 -3.28
CA ARG A 146 -16.66 -14.73 -2.57
C ARG A 146 -16.57 -13.29 -3.04
N VAL A 147 -15.42 -12.88 -3.56
CA VAL A 147 -15.19 -11.54 -4.13
C VAL A 147 -14.73 -11.70 -5.57
N VAL A 148 -15.42 -10.99 -6.47
CA VAL A 148 -15.09 -10.95 -7.90
C VAL A 148 -14.86 -9.50 -8.32
N LEU A 149 -13.68 -9.21 -8.87
CA LEU A 149 -13.31 -7.90 -9.35
C LEU A 149 -13.73 -7.71 -10.80
N HIS A 150 -14.28 -6.55 -11.13
CA HIS A 150 -14.69 -6.20 -12.48
C HIS A 150 -14.08 -4.88 -12.92
N ALA A 151 -13.51 -4.86 -14.11
CA ALA A 151 -13.19 -3.64 -14.82
C ALA A 151 -14.51 -2.94 -15.17
N GLY A 152 -14.68 -1.72 -14.65
CA GLY A 152 -15.98 -1.04 -14.64
C GLY A 152 -16.14 0.03 -15.72
N PHE A 153 -15.07 0.39 -16.41
CA PHE A 153 -15.06 1.61 -17.22
C PHE A 153 -14.93 1.34 -18.73
N ILE A 154 -15.40 2.27 -19.53
CA ILE A 154 -15.20 2.25 -20.99
C ILE A 154 -13.82 2.84 -21.32
N PRO A 155 -13.05 2.30 -22.29
CA PRO A 155 -11.76 2.88 -22.68
C PRO A 155 -11.84 4.38 -23.03
N ARG A 156 -10.83 5.15 -22.66
CA ARG A 156 -10.75 6.61 -22.91
C ARG A 156 -10.94 7.03 -24.37
N GLU A 157 -10.70 6.12 -25.31
CA GLU A 157 -10.90 6.39 -26.73
C GLU A 157 -12.33 6.80 -27.03
N PHE A 158 -13.34 6.26 -26.35
CA PHE A 158 -14.75 6.61 -26.56
C PHE A 158 -15.05 8.06 -26.18
N ALA A 159 -14.49 8.54 -25.06
CA ALA A 159 -14.57 9.96 -24.72
C ALA A 159 -13.88 10.85 -25.77
N ARG A 160 -12.77 10.38 -26.37
CA ARG A 160 -12.09 11.08 -27.46
C ARG A 160 -12.92 11.09 -28.74
N ILE A 161 -13.64 10.01 -29.07
CA ILE A 161 -14.57 9.96 -30.20
C ILE A 161 -15.69 11.00 -30.01
N VAL A 162 -16.30 11.07 -28.82
CA VAL A 162 -17.28 12.10 -28.47
C VAL A 162 -16.75 13.51 -28.77
N MET A 163 -15.52 13.78 -28.32
CA MET A 163 -14.93 15.13 -28.48
C MET A 163 -14.49 15.47 -29.89
N ARG A 164 -14.07 14.50 -30.70
CA ARG A 164 -13.53 14.68 -32.04
C ARG A 164 -14.60 14.57 -33.11
N GLU A 165 -15.57 13.70 -32.93
CA GLU A 165 -16.59 13.35 -33.89
C GLU A 165 -17.97 13.71 -33.37
N SER A 166 -18.61 12.80 -32.63
CA SER A 166 -19.92 13.01 -32.02
C SER A 166 -20.24 11.94 -30.98
N LEU A 167 -21.27 12.19 -30.16
CA LEU A 167 -21.82 11.19 -29.23
C LEU A 167 -22.39 9.98 -30.02
N ASP A 168 -23.05 10.21 -31.14
CA ASP A 168 -23.64 9.11 -31.95
C ASP A 168 -22.56 8.16 -32.50
N ALA A 169 -21.43 8.72 -32.96
CA ALA A 169 -20.29 7.90 -33.40
C ALA A 169 -19.71 7.06 -32.27
N ALA A 170 -19.54 7.65 -31.08
CA ALA A 170 -19.07 6.95 -29.90
C ALA A 170 -20.04 5.86 -29.45
N LEU A 171 -21.35 6.15 -29.44
CA LEU A 171 -22.39 5.16 -29.11
C LEU A 171 -22.42 4.00 -30.11
N ALA A 172 -22.32 4.27 -31.41
CA ALA A 172 -22.27 3.22 -32.42
C ALA A 172 -21.06 2.28 -32.19
N ALA A 173 -19.88 2.85 -31.93
CA ALA A 173 -18.69 2.07 -31.64
C ALA A 173 -18.81 1.30 -30.32
N ALA A 174 -19.36 1.91 -29.27
CA ALA A 174 -19.55 1.28 -27.98
C ALA A 174 -20.57 0.12 -28.02
N ARG A 175 -21.66 0.27 -28.76
CA ARG A 175 -22.64 -0.80 -29.01
C ARG A 175 -22.01 -1.98 -29.76
N ALA A 176 -21.22 -1.70 -30.80
CA ALA A 176 -20.52 -2.74 -31.55
C ALA A 176 -19.60 -3.60 -30.68
N LYS A 177 -19.07 -3.01 -29.61
CA LYS A 177 -18.26 -3.72 -28.59
C LYS A 177 -19.09 -4.29 -27.43
N GLY A 178 -20.38 -4.00 -27.35
CA GLY A 178 -21.25 -4.39 -26.24
C GLY A 178 -20.92 -3.70 -24.92
N TYR A 179 -20.39 -2.49 -24.97
CA TYR A 179 -20.01 -1.68 -23.80
C TYR A 179 -21.18 -0.85 -23.26
N VAL A 180 -22.16 -0.58 -24.07
CA VAL A 180 -23.44 0.04 -23.70
C VAL A 180 -24.60 -0.78 -24.25
N ALA A 181 -25.81 -0.59 -23.72
CA ALA A 181 -27.02 -1.22 -24.24
C ALA A 181 -27.35 -0.73 -25.66
N ASP A 182 -28.01 -1.56 -26.47
CA ASP A 182 -28.36 -1.22 -27.85
C ASP A 182 -29.28 0.01 -27.94
N GLU A 183 -30.18 0.18 -26.94
CA GLU A 183 -31.10 1.30 -26.81
C GLU A 183 -30.53 2.53 -26.10
N GLU A 184 -29.31 2.45 -25.56
CA GLU A 184 -28.70 3.58 -24.82
C GLU A 184 -28.55 4.82 -25.71
N ARG A 185 -29.03 5.95 -25.24
CA ARG A 185 -28.96 7.26 -25.93
C ARG A 185 -28.07 8.27 -25.24
N CYS A 186 -27.60 7.95 -24.04
CA CYS A 186 -26.86 8.88 -23.18
C CYS A 186 -27.65 10.17 -22.89
N ASP A 187 -28.98 10.05 -22.77
CA ASP A 187 -29.82 11.16 -22.32
C ASP A 187 -29.40 11.55 -20.89
N ALA A 188 -29.33 12.83 -20.62
CA ALA A 188 -28.99 13.38 -19.32
C ALA A 188 -29.84 14.62 -19.01
N THR A 189 -30.09 14.85 -17.72
CA THR A 189 -30.89 15.97 -17.26
C THR A 189 -30.06 17.25 -17.12
N GLU A 190 -30.75 18.41 -17.12
CA GLU A 190 -30.11 19.69 -16.77
C GLU A 190 -29.55 19.68 -15.34
N ALA A 191 -30.17 18.95 -14.42
CA ALA A 191 -29.66 18.78 -13.06
C ALA A 191 -28.31 18.01 -13.04
N HIS A 192 -28.16 16.97 -13.87
CA HIS A 192 -26.90 16.26 -14.03
C HIS A 192 -25.82 17.17 -14.64
N TYR A 193 -26.16 17.94 -15.67
CA TYR A 193 -25.22 18.92 -16.24
C TYR A 193 -24.83 19.99 -15.21
N ASN A 194 -25.78 20.52 -14.47
CA ASN A 194 -25.54 21.49 -13.40
C ASN A 194 -24.56 20.95 -12.34
N PHE A 195 -24.73 19.71 -11.94
CA PHE A 195 -23.81 19.03 -11.04
C PHE A 195 -22.41 18.85 -11.66
N PHE A 196 -22.33 18.32 -12.90
CA PHE A 196 -21.08 18.15 -13.62
C PHE A 196 -20.29 19.46 -13.75
N GLU A 197 -20.97 20.55 -14.16
CA GLU A 197 -20.36 21.87 -14.31
C GLU A 197 -19.89 22.43 -12.96
N SER A 198 -20.64 22.18 -11.89
CA SER A 198 -20.30 22.61 -10.54
C SER A 198 -18.97 22.01 -10.05
N LEU A 199 -18.69 20.74 -10.39
CA LEU A 199 -17.42 20.10 -10.08
C LEU A 199 -16.22 20.76 -10.76
N LEU A 200 -16.44 21.27 -12.00
CA LEU A 200 -15.39 21.92 -12.79
C LEU A 200 -15.14 23.38 -12.41
N THR A 201 -16.16 24.05 -11.86
CA THR A 201 -16.12 25.49 -11.60
C THR A 201 -16.01 25.83 -10.11
N GLY A 202 -16.32 24.88 -9.21
CA GLY A 202 -16.43 25.13 -7.78
C GLY A 202 -17.70 25.88 -7.38
N ARG A 203 -18.68 25.99 -8.29
CA ARG A 203 -19.98 26.60 -8.04
C ARG A 203 -20.85 25.67 -7.18
N ASP A 204 -21.71 26.23 -6.34
CA ASP A 204 -22.72 25.43 -5.65
C ASP A 204 -23.83 25.02 -6.64
N PRO A 205 -24.08 23.73 -6.89
CA PRO A 205 -25.14 23.28 -7.80
C PRO A 205 -26.55 23.60 -7.28
N ASN A 206 -26.72 23.89 -5.97
CA ASN A 206 -27.99 24.21 -5.33
C ASN A 206 -28.26 25.74 -5.28
N ASP A 207 -27.30 26.56 -5.67
CA ASP A 207 -27.48 28.03 -5.74
C ASP A 207 -28.20 28.45 -7.01
N ALA A 208 -29.49 28.68 -6.93
CA ALA A 208 -30.31 29.16 -8.06
C ALA A 208 -29.91 30.55 -8.58
N SER A 209 -29.15 31.33 -7.81
CA SER A 209 -28.68 32.67 -8.23
C SER A 209 -27.51 32.60 -9.21
N THR A 210 -26.83 31.47 -9.27
CA THR A 210 -25.69 31.22 -10.17
C THR A 210 -25.97 30.01 -11.07
N PRO A 211 -26.75 30.16 -12.15
CA PRO A 211 -27.08 29.04 -13.05
C PRO A 211 -25.83 28.50 -13.77
N PRO A 212 -25.87 27.23 -14.21
CA PRO A 212 -24.77 26.65 -14.99
C PRO A 212 -24.55 27.41 -16.31
N THR A 213 -23.30 27.43 -16.76
CA THR A 213 -22.90 28.04 -18.04
C THR A 213 -22.85 26.97 -19.13
N ASP A 214 -22.84 27.40 -20.41
CA ASP A 214 -22.69 26.46 -21.53
C ASP A 214 -21.23 26.06 -21.81
N LYS A 215 -20.28 26.56 -20.99
CA LYS A 215 -18.84 26.40 -21.22
C LYS A 215 -18.40 24.94 -21.38
N PHE A 216 -19.01 24.04 -20.65
CA PHE A 216 -18.62 22.63 -20.57
C PHE A 216 -19.62 21.69 -21.26
N ARG A 217 -20.69 22.21 -21.90
CA ARG A 217 -21.72 21.39 -22.54
C ARG A 217 -21.16 20.44 -23.58
N ARG A 218 -20.12 20.86 -24.32
CA ARG A 218 -19.48 20.01 -25.33
C ARG A 218 -18.74 18.80 -24.70
N MET A 219 -18.26 18.93 -23.47
CA MET A 219 -17.53 17.86 -22.78
C MET A 219 -18.48 16.89 -22.05
N PHE A 220 -19.64 17.36 -21.66
CA PHE A 220 -20.57 16.61 -20.83
C PHE A 220 -20.99 15.26 -21.42
N PRO A 221 -21.28 15.11 -22.73
CA PRO A 221 -21.59 13.80 -23.31
C PRO A 221 -20.47 12.76 -23.15
N ALA A 222 -19.20 13.19 -23.03
CA ALA A 222 -18.08 12.30 -22.77
C ALA A 222 -18.10 11.76 -21.32
N GLN A 223 -18.66 12.51 -20.37
CA GLN A 223 -18.95 12.02 -19.02
C GLN A 223 -20.10 11.01 -19.06
N VAL A 224 -21.19 11.37 -19.73
CA VAL A 224 -22.43 10.58 -19.76
C VAL A 224 -22.25 9.20 -20.38
N ILE A 225 -21.45 9.06 -21.44
CA ILE A 225 -21.17 7.74 -22.05
C ILE A 225 -20.37 6.83 -21.10
N LYS A 226 -19.53 7.40 -20.26
CA LYS A 226 -18.79 6.66 -19.22
C LYS A 226 -19.75 6.13 -18.16
N ASP A 227 -20.67 6.98 -17.68
CA ASP A 227 -21.70 6.60 -16.70
C ASP A 227 -22.59 5.49 -17.25
N ALA A 228 -23.01 5.61 -18.51
CA ALA A 228 -23.85 4.63 -19.19
C ALA A 228 -23.15 3.29 -19.34
N ALA A 229 -21.87 3.30 -19.69
CA ALA A 229 -21.08 2.08 -19.84
C ALA A 229 -20.87 1.37 -18.50
N MET A 230 -20.55 2.11 -17.42
CA MET A 230 -20.40 1.52 -16.09
C MET A 230 -21.73 0.93 -15.59
N ALA A 231 -22.84 1.66 -15.73
CA ALA A 231 -24.16 1.16 -15.35
C ALA A 231 -24.56 -0.08 -16.15
N HIS A 232 -24.26 -0.12 -17.46
CA HIS A 232 -24.48 -1.29 -18.29
C HIS A 232 -23.66 -2.50 -17.81
N ARG A 233 -22.39 -2.27 -17.39
CA ARG A 233 -21.56 -3.33 -16.80
C ARG A 233 -22.16 -3.89 -15.54
N VAL A 234 -22.64 -3.03 -14.61
CA VAL A 234 -23.36 -3.45 -13.39
C VAL A 234 -24.57 -4.32 -13.77
N ALA A 235 -25.39 -3.85 -14.70
CA ALA A 235 -26.57 -4.57 -15.13
C ALA A 235 -26.25 -5.95 -15.75
N LYS A 236 -25.20 -6.05 -16.57
CA LYS A 236 -24.73 -7.32 -17.16
C LYS A 236 -24.25 -8.30 -16.09
N VAL A 237 -23.47 -7.83 -15.13
CA VAL A 237 -22.98 -8.67 -14.02
C VAL A 237 -24.16 -9.15 -13.17
N ALA A 238 -25.10 -8.25 -12.83
CA ALA A 238 -26.31 -8.61 -12.08
C ALA A 238 -27.22 -9.62 -12.80
N ALA A 239 -27.35 -9.51 -14.12
CA ALA A 239 -28.10 -10.46 -14.93
C ALA A 239 -27.42 -11.84 -15.01
N ALA A 240 -26.09 -11.88 -15.12
CA ALA A 240 -25.31 -13.11 -15.19
C ALA A 240 -25.31 -13.89 -13.86
N SER A 241 -25.48 -13.20 -12.74
CA SER A 241 -25.56 -13.79 -11.39
C SER A 241 -26.87 -14.57 -11.12
N GLY A 242 -27.71 -14.78 -12.12
CA GLY A 242 -28.89 -15.65 -12.04
C GLY A 242 -30.08 -15.14 -11.23
N GLY A 243 -30.08 -13.87 -10.82
CA GLY A 243 -31.21 -13.21 -10.14
C GLY A 243 -31.50 -13.73 -8.72
N GLY A 244 -30.73 -14.63 -8.21
CA GLY A 244 -30.90 -15.24 -6.89
C GLY A 244 -30.45 -14.35 -5.77
N GLY A 245 -31.12 -13.31 -5.42
CA GLY A 245 -31.10 -12.38 -4.26
C GLY A 245 -29.86 -12.27 -3.34
N ALA A 246 -28.90 -13.16 -3.45
CA ALA A 246 -27.74 -13.27 -2.56
C ALA A 246 -26.52 -12.44 -3.00
N ASP A 247 -26.39 -12.13 -4.31
CA ASP A 247 -25.24 -11.37 -4.80
C ASP A 247 -25.38 -9.88 -4.53
N ARG A 248 -24.24 -9.27 -4.24
CA ARG A 248 -24.11 -7.84 -3.90
C ARG A 248 -23.10 -7.16 -4.81
N PHE A 249 -23.25 -5.85 -4.94
CA PHE A 249 -22.49 -5.04 -5.87
C PHE A 249 -21.91 -3.82 -5.15
N LEU A 250 -20.60 -3.67 -5.18
CA LEU A 250 -19.90 -2.47 -4.78
C LEU A 250 -19.34 -1.80 -6.04
N VAL A 251 -19.85 -0.63 -6.38
CA VAL A 251 -19.37 0.19 -7.50
C VAL A 251 -18.50 1.29 -6.93
N VAL A 252 -17.24 1.34 -7.33
CA VAL A 252 -16.26 2.35 -6.93
C VAL A 252 -15.97 3.24 -8.12
N CYS A 253 -16.33 4.52 -7.99
CA CYS A 253 -16.13 5.53 -9.03
C CYS A 253 -15.91 6.90 -8.41
N GLY A 254 -15.33 7.83 -9.16
CA GLY A 254 -15.19 9.21 -8.71
C GLY A 254 -16.55 9.85 -8.37
N VAL A 255 -16.59 10.75 -7.38
CA VAL A 255 -17.83 11.46 -6.98
C VAL A 255 -18.56 12.10 -8.15
N GLY A 256 -17.85 12.48 -9.20
CA GLY A 256 -18.41 13.04 -10.42
C GLY A 256 -19.34 12.11 -11.20
N HIS A 257 -19.27 10.80 -10.95
CA HIS A 257 -20.08 9.75 -11.58
C HIS A 257 -21.26 9.30 -10.72
N SER A 258 -21.40 9.79 -9.48
CA SER A 258 -22.35 9.23 -8.51
C SER A 258 -23.12 10.27 -7.68
N GLY A 259 -22.66 11.50 -7.64
CA GLY A 259 -23.23 12.52 -6.76
C GLY A 259 -24.65 12.92 -7.12
N TYR A 260 -25.46 13.21 -6.12
CA TYR A 260 -26.89 13.54 -6.23
C TYR A 260 -27.70 12.49 -7.00
N SER A 261 -27.25 11.23 -6.93
CA SER A 261 -27.83 10.11 -7.69
C SER A 261 -27.76 10.25 -9.22
N HIS A 262 -27.00 11.21 -9.74
CA HIS A 262 -26.78 11.36 -11.18
C HIS A 262 -25.74 10.34 -11.70
N GLY A 263 -25.70 10.18 -13.01
CA GLY A 263 -24.71 9.31 -13.66
C GLY A 263 -24.96 7.83 -13.42
N VAL A 264 -24.04 7.17 -12.72
CA VAL A 264 -24.09 5.70 -12.54
C VAL A 264 -25.31 5.25 -11.72
N PRO A 265 -25.68 5.84 -10.56
CA PRO A 265 -26.81 5.38 -9.76
C PRO A 265 -28.14 5.41 -10.53
N GLU A 266 -28.50 6.55 -11.16
CA GLU A 266 -29.75 6.69 -11.89
C GLU A 266 -29.88 5.70 -13.05
N ARG A 267 -28.75 5.43 -13.75
CA ARG A 267 -28.72 4.50 -14.88
C ARG A 267 -28.76 3.05 -14.46
N VAL A 268 -28.11 2.70 -13.35
CA VAL A 268 -28.22 1.36 -12.78
C VAL A 268 -29.66 1.10 -12.37
N LEU A 269 -30.33 2.05 -11.70
CA LEU A 269 -31.73 1.90 -11.30
C LEU A 269 -32.70 1.87 -12.49
N ALA A 270 -32.41 2.59 -13.56
CA ALA A 270 -33.20 2.49 -14.80
C ALA A 270 -33.12 1.08 -15.41
N ALA A 271 -31.93 0.46 -15.38
CA ALA A 271 -31.72 -0.89 -15.91
C ALA A 271 -32.13 -2.01 -14.92
N GLN A 272 -32.07 -1.75 -13.61
CA GLN A 272 -32.29 -2.71 -12.52
C GLN A 272 -33.16 -2.09 -11.41
N PRO A 273 -34.46 -1.79 -11.66
CA PRO A 273 -35.33 -1.09 -10.71
C PRO A 273 -35.49 -1.80 -9.36
N GLN A 274 -35.32 -3.12 -9.34
CA GLN A 274 -35.39 -3.94 -8.11
C GLN A 274 -34.25 -3.66 -7.11
N LEU A 275 -33.22 -2.92 -7.49
CA LEU A 275 -32.14 -2.52 -6.59
C LEU A 275 -32.44 -1.21 -5.84
N ALA A 276 -33.52 -0.50 -6.18
CA ALA A 276 -33.82 0.83 -5.64
C ALA A 276 -33.93 0.84 -4.11
N ASP A 277 -34.70 -0.10 -3.54
CA ASP A 277 -34.92 -0.17 -2.08
C ASP A 277 -33.71 -0.69 -1.29
N SER A 278 -32.70 -1.20 -2.00
CA SER A 278 -31.48 -1.80 -1.42
C SER A 278 -30.20 -1.14 -1.92
N MET A 279 -30.30 0.05 -2.48
CA MET A 279 -29.13 0.87 -2.85
C MET A 279 -28.67 1.71 -1.65
N PHE A 280 -27.37 1.79 -1.46
CA PHE A 280 -26.73 2.68 -0.51
C PHE A 280 -25.63 3.49 -1.20
N ARG A 281 -25.61 4.80 -0.98
CA ARG A 281 -24.68 5.73 -1.64
C ARG A 281 -23.75 6.36 -0.64
N ILE A 282 -22.47 6.38 -0.95
CA ILE A 282 -21.43 7.02 -0.13
C ILE A 282 -20.79 8.13 -0.96
N TRP A 283 -20.66 9.30 -0.37
CA TRP A 283 -19.94 10.43 -0.94
C TRP A 283 -18.66 10.69 -0.16
N SER A 284 -17.55 10.94 -0.82
CA SER A 284 -16.30 11.35 -0.17
C SER A 284 -16.08 12.85 -0.33
N LEU A 285 -15.80 13.52 0.79
CA LEU A 285 -15.67 14.97 0.87
C LEU A 285 -14.36 15.34 1.59
N PRO A 286 -13.37 15.92 0.90
CA PRO A 286 -12.24 16.55 1.56
C PRO A 286 -12.71 17.83 2.26
N ALA A 287 -12.28 18.03 3.50
CA ALA A 287 -12.65 19.17 4.32
C ALA A 287 -11.43 19.98 4.74
N ASP A 288 -11.68 21.18 5.26
CA ASP A 288 -10.65 22.03 5.84
C ASP A 288 -9.92 21.28 6.98
N PRO A 289 -8.57 21.25 6.99
CA PRO A 289 -7.78 20.58 8.02
C PRO A 289 -8.10 21.01 9.47
N HIS A 290 -8.68 22.21 9.64
CA HIS A 290 -9.04 22.74 10.95
C HIS A 290 -10.51 22.49 11.35
N LEU A 291 -11.31 21.83 10.51
CA LEU A 291 -12.69 21.47 10.88
C LEU A 291 -12.65 20.42 12.00
N PRO A 292 -13.21 20.70 13.19
CA PRO A 292 -13.21 19.72 14.27
C PRO A 292 -14.19 18.58 13.97
N LEU A 293 -13.71 17.47 13.42
CA LEU A 293 -14.55 16.31 13.02
C LEU A 293 -15.31 15.68 14.20
N GLY A 294 -14.90 15.93 15.45
CA GLY A 294 -15.64 15.53 16.65
C GLY A 294 -16.80 16.48 17.03
N ASP A 295 -16.88 17.66 16.42
CA ASP A 295 -17.95 18.63 16.65
C ASP A 295 -19.04 18.46 15.59
N GLY A 296 -20.11 17.76 15.94
CA GLY A 296 -21.24 17.49 15.04
C GLY A 296 -21.96 18.77 14.55
N GLU A 297 -21.92 19.88 15.29
CA GLU A 297 -22.51 21.15 14.86
C GLU A 297 -21.66 21.82 13.78
N ALA A 298 -20.34 21.88 13.96
CA ALA A 298 -19.40 22.42 12.99
C ALA A 298 -19.39 21.60 11.69
N VAL A 299 -19.37 20.28 11.80
CA VAL A 299 -19.48 19.38 10.65
C VAL A 299 -20.83 19.53 9.96
N GLY A 300 -21.92 19.53 10.71
CA GLY A 300 -23.27 19.74 10.16
C GLY A 300 -23.42 21.08 9.44
N ALA A 301 -22.80 22.14 9.92
CA ALA A 301 -22.78 23.44 9.24
C ALA A 301 -21.99 23.35 7.90
N THR A 302 -20.84 22.69 7.90
CA THR A 302 -20.03 22.46 6.69
C THR A 302 -20.79 21.64 5.65
N LEU A 303 -21.46 20.57 6.07
CA LEU A 303 -22.25 19.73 5.18
C LEU A 303 -23.46 20.48 4.60
N ARG A 304 -24.13 21.30 5.41
CA ARG A 304 -25.21 22.19 4.91
C ARG A 304 -24.72 23.22 3.91
N ALA A 305 -23.52 23.75 4.12
CA ALA A 305 -22.92 24.68 3.18
C ALA A 305 -22.52 23.99 1.84
N HIS A 306 -22.20 22.70 1.89
CA HIS A 306 -21.80 21.92 0.71
C HIS A 306 -23.00 21.32 -0.05
N PHE A 307 -23.94 20.72 0.67
CA PHE A 307 -25.05 19.97 0.09
C PHE A 307 -26.40 20.71 0.11
N GLY A 308 -26.46 21.87 0.73
CA GLY A 308 -27.69 22.62 0.95
C GLY A 308 -28.51 22.13 2.15
N ALA A 309 -29.73 22.64 2.27
CA ALA A 309 -30.61 22.25 3.37
C ALA A 309 -31.12 20.81 3.19
N PRO A 310 -31.28 20.05 4.30
CA PRO A 310 -31.84 18.70 4.24
C PRO A 310 -33.20 18.68 3.52
N GLY A 311 -33.36 17.78 2.53
CA GLY A 311 -34.58 17.63 1.75
C GLY A 311 -34.68 18.50 0.49
N MET A 312 -33.71 19.41 0.24
CA MET A 312 -33.64 20.15 -1.02
C MET A 312 -32.97 19.36 -2.15
N SER A 313 -32.04 18.50 -1.79
CA SER A 313 -31.33 17.58 -2.69
C SER A 313 -30.94 16.33 -1.91
N ASP A 314 -30.80 15.20 -2.58
CA ASP A 314 -30.43 13.92 -2.00
C ASP A 314 -29.04 13.51 -2.53
N PRO A 315 -27.94 14.04 -1.94
CA PRO A 315 -26.59 13.83 -2.47
C PRO A 315 -26.12 12.40 -2.33
N ALA A 316 -26.39 11.76 -1.18
CA ALA A 316 -26.03 10.39 -0.84
C ALA A 316 -26.70 9.97 0.49
N ASP A 317 -26.51 8.74 0.94
CA ASP A 317 -26.99 8.26 2.24
C ASP A 317 -25.98 8.56 3.35
N LEU A 318 -24.68 8.55 3.00
CA LEU A 318 -23.57 8.78 3.93
C LEU A 318 -22.49 9.62 3.26
N VAL A 319 -21.84 10.47 4.04
CA VAL A 319 -20.63 11.17 3.61
C VAL A 319 -19.44 10.74 4.45
N LEU A 320 -18.34 10.41 3.78
CA LEU A 320 -17.01 10.25 4.37
C LEU A 320 -16.32 11.62 4.30
N VAL A 321 -16.24 12.33 5.42
CA VAL A 321 -15.49 13.58 5.52
C VAL A 321 -14.08 13.24 5.96
N PHE A 322 -13.09 13.72 5.23
CA PHE A 322 -11.69 13.51 5.59
C PHE A 322 -10.89 14.80 5.43
N GLN A 323 -9.85 14.90 6.20
CA GLN A 323 -8.95 16.04 6.27
C GLN A 323 -7.55 15.57 5.94
N GLU A 324 -6.90 16.32 5.09
CA GLU A 324 -5.48 16.21 4.82
C GLU A 324 -4.75 17.20 5.72
N HIS A 325 -3.83 16.73 6.54
CA HIS A 325 -3.02 17.56 7.41
C HIS A 325 -1.61 17.70 6.82
N GLU A 326 -1.14 18.93 6.67
CA GLU A 326 0.30 19.14 6.43
C GLU A 326 1.04 18.65 7.68
N ALA A 327 2.09 17.85 7.48
CA ALA A 327 2.93 17.42 8.60
C ALA A 327 3.57 18.65 9.23
N SER A 328 3.19 18.98 10.49
CA SER A 328 3.85 20.03 11.23
C SER A 328 5.21 19.55 11.74
N ALA A 329 6.15 20.49 11.96
CA ALA A 329 7.45 20.15 12.53
C ALA A 329 7.32 19.50 13.93
N ASP A 330 6.24 19.81 14.67
CA ASP A 330 5.96 19.23 15.98
C ASP A 330 5.35 17.81 15.86
N ASP A 331 4.70 17.48 14.74
CA ASP A 331 4.13 16.15 14.49
C ASP A 331 5.20 15.11 14.09
N ALA A 332 6.38 15.56 13.69
CA ALA A 332 7.51 14.66 13.47
C ALA A 332 8.01 14.01 14.78
N ALA A 333 7.60 14.56 15.92
CA ALA A 333 7.88 14.03 17.26
C ALA A 333 6.71 13.19 17.84
N ALA A 334 5.53 13.19 17.22
CA ALA A 334 4.44 12.29 17.62
C ALA A 334 4.81 10.87 17.16
N THR A 335 5.09 10.03 18.11
CA THR A 335 5.38 8.60 17.94
C THR A 335 4.31 7.98 17.02
N ASP A 336 4.74 7.49 15.85
CA ASP A 336 3.94 6.53 15.11
C ASP A 336 3.50 5.47 16.11
N ASP A 337 2.21 5.16 16.19
CA ASP A 337 1.72 4.09 17.05
C ASP A 337 2.57 2.84 16.76
N ALA A 338 3.25 2.31 17.76
CA ALA A 338 4.20 1.22 17.61
C ALA A 338 3.58 0.02 16.88
N GLU A 339 2.29 -0.26 17.15
CA GLU A 339 1.56 -1.34 16.49
C GLU A 339 1.28 -1.02 15.02
N ALA A 340 0.98 0.23 14.67
CA ALA A 340 0.81 0.64 13.28
C ALA A 340 2.12 0.53 12.49
N VAL A 341 3.25 0.88 13.10
CA VAL A 341 4.59 0.72 12.50
C VAL A 341 4.92 -0.76 12.27
N LYS A 342 4.65 -1.63 13.27
CA LYS A 342 4.84 -3.07 13.14
C LYS A 342 3.97 -3.67 12.03
N ALA A 343 2.70 -3.26 11.96
CA ALA A 343 1.79 -3.70 10.91
C ALA A 343 2.26 -3.26 9.52
N ALA A 344 2.71 -2.02 9.36
CA ALA A 344 3.26 -1.52 8.10
C ALA A 344 4.56 -2.25 7.70
N THR A 345 5.44 -2.52 8.68
CA THR A 345 6.66 -3.31 8.47
C THR A 345 6.31 -4.74 8.03
N ALA A 346 5.39 -5.41 8.73
CA ALA A 346 4.94 -6.75 8.38
C ALA A 346 4.32 -6.80 6.97
N ALA A 347 3.50 -5.82 6.60
CA ALA A 347 2.90 -5.72 5.27
C ALA A 347 3.96 -5.56 4.18
N ALA A 348 4.92 -4.64 4.37
CA ALA A 348 6.00 -4.40 3.42
C ALA A 348 6.86 -5.66 3.18
N TYR A 349 7.24 -6.38 4.23
CA TYR A 349 8.05 -7.59 4.12
C TYR A 349 7.24 -8.82 3.68
N ASN A 350 5.96 -8.91 3.97
CA ASN A 350 5.08 -9.90 3.33
C ASN A 350 5.03 -9.73 1.81
N ALA A 351 4.96 -8.51 1.31
CA ALA A 351 5.04 -8.23 -0.13
C ALA A 351 6.40 -8.63 -0.72
N VAL A 352 7.49 -8.47 0.04
CA VAL A 352 8.82 -8.99 -0.34
C VAL A 352 8.80 -10.50 -0.46
N GLY A 353 8.23 -11.21 0.51
CA GLY A 353 8.09 -12.66 0.49
C GLY A 353 7.31 -13.15 -0.73
N GLU A 354 6.23 -12.47 -1.10
CA GLU A 354 5.42 -12.79 -2.30
C GLU A 354 6.20 -12.67 -3.61
N THR A 355 7.10 -11.69 -3.71
CA THR A 355 7.85 -11.39 -4.94
C THR A 355 9.28 -11.94 -4.92
N ALA A 356 9.64 -12.74 -3.93
CA ALA A 356 11.00 -13.22 -3.74
C ALA A 356 11.58 -13.99 -4.97
N HIS A 357 10.73 -14.65 -5.75
CA HIS A 357 11.13 -15.37 -6.96
C HIS A 357 11.33 -14.46 -8.19
N LEU A 358 10.91 -13.19 -8.12
CA LEU A 358 10.94 -12.22 -9.22
C LEU A 358 12.08 -11.21 -9.08
N ARG A 359 12.77 -11.16 -7.93
CA ARG A 359 13.73 -10.12 -7.63
C ARG A 359 15.15 -10.44 -8.07
N GLY A 360 15.69 -9.51 -8.78
CA GLY A 360 17.09 -9.10 -8.74
C GLY A 360 18.07 -9.89 -9.58
N ASP A 361 19.14 -9.21 -9.91
CA ASP A 361 20.36 -9.77 -10.47
C ASP A 361 21.15 -10.50 -9.37
N ALA A 362 21.15 -11.84 -9.41
CA ALA A 362 21.86 -12.68 -8.45
C ALA A 362 23.38 -12.40 -8.45
N ALA A 363 23.96 -12.05 -9.60
CA ALA A 363 25.39 -11.74 -9.69
C ALA A 363 25.74 -10.45 -8.98
N ARG A 364 24.88 -9.43 -9.11
CA ARG A 364 25.01 -8.15 -8.40
C ARG A 364 24.83 -8.32 -6.90
N ALA A 365 23.81 -9.06 -6.48
CA ALA A 365 23.58 -9.35 -5.06
C ALA A 365 24.77 -10.12 -4.46
N ALA A 366 25.30 -11.13 -5.15
CA ALA A 366 26.50 -11.85 -4.72
C ALA A 366 27.72 -10.92 -4.59
N ALA A 367 27.91 -9.99 -5.54
CA ALA A 367 28.99 -8.98 -5.44
C ALA A 367 28.81 -8.08 -4.20
N LEU A 368 27.58 -7.71 -3.86
CA LEU A 368 27.28 -6.94 -2.66
C LEU A 368 27.58 -7.75 -1.38
N LEU A 369 27.16 -9.03 -1.31
CA LEU A 369 27.47 -9.89 -0.16
C LEU A 369 28.98 -10.03 0.05
N ARG A 370 29.77 -10.21 -1.02
CA ARG A 370 31.25 -10.22 -0.92
C ARG A 370 31.79 -8.96 -0.26
N ARG A 371 31.28 -7.80 -0.66
CA ARG A 371 31.68 -6.51 -0.05
C ARG A 371 31.27 -6.40 1.41
N MET A 372 30.13 -7.00 1.79
CA MET A 372 29.69 -7.09 3.19
C MET A 372 30.52 -8.08 4.00
N GLY A 373 31.32 -8.93 3.35
CA GLY A 373 32.24 -9.87 3.99
C GLY A 373 31.77 -11.31 4.01
N TYR A 374 30.72 -11.68 3.27
CA TYR A 374 30.35 -13.07 3.08
C TYR A 374 31.38 -13.78 2.19
N THR A 375 31.70 -15.02 2.53
CA THR A 375 32.57 -15.90 1.75
C THR A 375 31.81 -16.51 0.57
N GLU A 376 32.55 -17.01 -0.44
CA GLU A 376 31.93 -17.74 -1.58
C GLU A 376 31.13 -18.96 -1.13
N SER A 377 31.57 -19.63 -0.06
CA SER A 377 30.86 -20.78 0.49
C SER A 377 29.51 -20.35 1.09
N GLU A 378 29.48 -19.26 1.84
CA GLU A 378 28.25 -18.70 2.43
C GLU A 378 27.28 -18.20 1.36
N ILE A 379 27.78 -17.50 0.33
CA ILE A 379 26.98 -17.08 -0.82
C ILE A 379 26.41 -18.30 -1.56
N GLY A 380 27.19 -19.35 -1.70
CA GLY A 380 26.75 -20.61 -2.28
C GLY A 380 25.62 -21.28 -1.49
N LEU A 381 25.61 -21.15 -0.16
CA LEU A 381 24.51 -21.63 0.68
C LEU A 381 23.21 -20.86 0.48
N ALA A 382 23.27 -19.55 0.17
CA ALA A 382 22.10 -18.77 -0.19
C ALA A 382 21.49 -19.26 -1.53
N GLY A 383 22.32 -19.70 -2.48
CA GLY A 383 21.87 -20.18 -3.79
C GLY A 383 21.15 -19.10 -4.60
N ALA A 384 20.04 -19.46 -5.24
CA ALA A 384 19.23 -18.49 -6.00
C ALA A 384 18.60 -17.39 -5.12
N ASP A 385 18.47 -17.64 -3.83
CA ASP A 385 17.87 -16.68 -2.87
C ASP A 385 18.76 -15.47 -2.60
N VAL A 386 20.03 -15.52 -3.02
CA VAL A 386 20.96 -14.39 -2.90
C VAL A 386 20.41 -13.10 -3.50
N ALA A 387 19.62 -13.21 -4.57
CA ALA A 387 18.99 -12.07 -5.23
C ALA A 387 17.98 -11.32 -4.33
N ASN A 388 17.48 -11.98 -3.29
CA ASN A 388 16.48 -11.45 -2.36
C ASN A 388 17.08 -11.01 -1.01
N TRP A 389 18.40 -10.98 -0.90
CA TRP A 389 19.07 -10.58 0.33
C TRP A 389 18.87 -9.09 0.63
N GLN A 390 18.46 -8.77 1.86
CA GLN A 390 18.13 -7.42 2.30
C GLN A 390 18.93 -6.97 3.55
N GLY A 391 19.97 -7.72 3.90
CA GLY A 391 20.80 -7.38 5.04
C GLY A 391 21.64 -6.12 4.84
N VAL A 392 22.29 -5.66 5.90
CA VAL A 392 23.11 -4.45 5.92
C VAL A 392 24.60 -4.74 6.17
N SER A 393 24.94 -5.92 6.68
CA SER A 393 26.31 -6.38 6.92
C SER A 393 26.37 -7.90 7.02
N CYS A 394 27.49 -8.47 7.47
CA CYS A 394 27.67 -9.91 7.72
C CYS A 394 27.84 -10.16 9.24
N PRO A 395 26.77 -10.53 9.97
CA PRO A 395 26.86 -10.79 11.40
C PRO A 395 27.73 -12.02 11.72
N HIS A 396 27.87 -12.98 10.80
CA HIS A 396 28.66 -14.21 10.99
C HIS A 396 30.12 -13.95 11.30
N ARG A 397 30.71 -12.89 10.76
CA ARG A 397 32.12 -12.51 11.03
C ARG A 397 32.37 -12.14 12.48
N PHE A 398 31.34 -11.74 13.20
CA PHE A 398 31.40 -11.28 14.58
C PHE A 398 30.78 -12.30 15.54
N ALA A 399 29.85 -13.12 15.08
CA ALA A 399 29.15 -14.11 15.89
C ALA A 399 30.04 -15.26 16.37
N SER A 400 31.10 -15.58 15.62
CA SER A 400 32.05 -16.68 15.95
C SER A 400 31.30 -18.00 16.25
N LEU A 401 30.39 -18.41 15.37
CA LEU A 401 29.54 -19.59 15.54
C LEU A 401 30.37 -20.86 15.68
N ARG A 402 29.90 -21.81 16.52
CA ARG A 402 30.56 -23.08 16.81
C ARG A 402 29.60 -24.23 16.63
N GLU A 403 30.13 -25.39 16.29
CA GLU A 403 29.37 -26.62 16.18
C GLU A 403 28.62 -26.91 17.48
N GLY A 404 27.36 -27.31 17.40
CA GLY A 404 26.49 -27.64 18.53
C GLY A 404 25.79 -26.45 19.20
N GLU A 405 26.07 -25.21 18.79
CA GLU A 405 25.42 -24.05 19.39
C GLU A 405 23.96 -23.90 18.94
N LYS A 406 23.15 -23.31 19.83
CA LYS A 406 21.77 -22.90 19.59
C LYS A 406 21.77 -21.42 19.19
N VAL A 407 21.41 -21.15 17.95
CA VAL A 407 21.41 -19.80 17.37
C VAL A 407 19.97 -19.32 17.20
N VAL A 408 19.73 -18.06 17.49
CA VAL A 408 18.48 -17.35 17.13
C VAL A 408 18.83 -16.25 16.15
N ASP A 409 18.11 -16.20 15.02
CA ASP A 409 18.23 -15.19 13.97
C ASP A 409 17.01 -14.27 14.02
N LEU A 410 17.20 -13.02 14.45
CA LEU A 410 16.14 -12.04 14.65
C LEU A 410 15.89 -11.22 13.38
N GLY A 411 14.66 -11.29 12.85
CA GLY A 411 14.30 -10.76 11.55
C GLY A 411 14.93 -11.61 10.45
N SER A 412 14.66 -12.91 10.49
CA SER A 412 15.32 -13.90 9.62
C SER A 412 14.91 -13.81 8.15
N GLY A 413 13.79 -13.14 7.84
CA GLY A 413 13.28 -13.00 6.48
C GLY A 413 13.19 -14.34 5.76
N LEU A 414 13.75 -14.39 4.55
CA LEU A 414 13.80 -15.62 3.74
C LEU A 414 14.84 -16.66 4.21
N GLY A 415 15.52 -16.43 5.34
CA GLY A 415 16.34 -17.40 6.03
C GLY A 415 17.80 -17.51 5.56
N ILE A 416 18.32 -16.56 4.77
CA ILE A 416 19.69 -16.66 4.22
C ILE A 416 20.75 -16.79 5.33
N ASP A 417 20.73 -15.87 6.32
CA ASP A 417 21.68 -15.91 7.44
C ASP A 417 21.43 -17.11 8.37
N SER A 418 20.17 -17.52 8.54
CA SER A 418 19.83 -18.75 9.25
C SER A 418 20.40 -20.01 8.60
N PHE A 419 20.39 -20.11 7.27
CA PHE A 419 20.97 -21.27 6.55
C PHE A 419 22.49 -21.31 6.65
N ILE A 420 23.14 -20.14 6.62
CA ILE A 420 24.59 -20.02 6.87
C ILE A 420 24.92 -20.44 8.30
N ALA A 421 24.13 -19.96 9.26
CA ALA A 421 24.28 -20.38 10.67
C ALA A 421 24.08 -21.88 10.87
N ALA A 422 23.09 -22.48 10.19
CA ALA A 422 22.83 -23.92 10.28
C ALA A 422 24.03 -24.75 9.77
N ALA A 423 24.69 -24.29 8.70
CA ALA A 423 25.91 -24.95 8.21
C ALA A 423 27.07 -24.83 9.21
N ALA A 424 27.16 -23.73 9.94
CA ALA A 424 28.23 -23.51 10.93
C ALA A 424 28.00 -24.31 12.23
N VAL A 425 26.75 -24.45 12.69
CA VAL A 425 26.45 -25.18 13.94
C VAL A 425 26.32 -26.69 13.74
N GLY A 426 26.17 -27.15 12.51
CA GLY A 426 26.10 -28.56 12.16
C GLY A 426 24.86 -29.28 12.72
N SER A 427 24.85 -30.62 12.60
CA SER A 427 23.70 -31.45 12.98
C SER A 427 23.47 -31.56 14.50
N SER A 428 24.44 -31.16 15.30
CA SER A 428 24.35 -31.15 16.77
C SER A 428 23.84 -29.82 17.33
N GLY A 429 23.84 -28.77 16.51
CA GLY A 429 23.29 -27.45 16.84
C GLY A 429 21.86 -27.25 16.37
N SER A 430 21.35 -26.06 16.59
CA SER A 430 20.03 -25.65 16.07
C SER A 430 19.98 -24.17 15.76
N VAL A 431 19.15 -23.80 14.78
CA VAL A 431 18.88 -22.41 14.41
C VAL A 431 17.38 -22.16 14.44
N THR A 432 16.96 -21.10 15.11
CA THR A 432 15.57 -20.64 15.07
C THR A 432 15.55 -19.22 14.49
N GLY A 433 14.99 -19.06 13.29
CA GLY A 433 14.68 -17.75 12.72
C GLY A 433 13.36 -17.23 13.27
N VAL A 434 13.28 -15.95 13.58
CA VAL A 434 12.03 -15.27 13.98
C VAL A 434 11.83 -14.07 13.09
N ASP A 435 10.64 -13.94 12.50
CA ASP A 435 10.28 -12.79 11.66
C ASP A 435 8.80 -12.42 11.85
N ILE A 436 8.48 -11.15 11.69
CA ILE A 436 7.11 -10.65 11.77
C ILE A 436 6.30 -10.95 10.49
N ALA A 437 6.98 -11.16 9.35
CA ALA A 437 6.38 -11.40 8.04
C ALA A 437 6.07 -12.90 7.86
N ALA A 438 4.83 -13.30 8.10
CA ALA A 438 4.39 -14.69 8.02
C ALA A 438 4.67 -15.36 6.66
N LYS A 439 4.63 -14.61 5.56
CA LYS A 439 4.93 -15.14 4.22
C LYS A 439 6.41 -15.44 4.03
N GLU A 440 7.30 -14.58 4.52
CA GLU A 440 8.74 -14.88 4.51
C GLU A 440 9.06 -16.10 5.35
N VAL A 441 8.48 -16.22 6.55
CA VAL A 441 8.60 -17.40 7.43
C VAL A 441 8.13 -18.66 6.71
N GLY A 442 6.99 -18.61 6.02
CA GLY A 442 6.46 -19.72 5.22
C GLY A 442 7.44 -20.16 4.12
N HIS A 443 8.00 -19.22 3.39
CA HIS A 443 9.01 -19.51 2.35
C HIS A 443 10.31 -20.06 2.95
N ALA A 444 10.78 -19.51 4.04
CA ALA A 444 12.00 -19.98 4.71
C ALA A 444 11.84 -21.43 5.22
N ASN A 445 10.70 -21.79 5.81
CA ASN A 445 10.40 -23.16 6.22
C ASN A 445 10.30 -24.12 5.04
N ALA A 446 9.66 -23.72 3.93
CA ALA A 446 9.59 -24.53 2.72
C ALA A 446 10.99 -24.80 2.14
N ARG A 447 11.89 -23.81 2.17
CA ARG A 447 13.28 -23.94 1.75
C ARG A 447 14.10 -24.85 2.66
N ALA A 448 13.92 -24.74 3.97
CA ALA A 448 14.55 -25.64 4.94
C ALA A 448 14.16 -27.09 4.68
N ALA A 449 12.88 -27.34 4.45
CA ALA A 449 12.37 -28.68 4.09
C ALA A 449 12.94 -29.18 2.77
N ALA A 450 12.95 -28.35 1.72
CA ALA A 450 13.51 -28.72 0.42
C ALA A 450 15.01 -29.04 0.46
N ARG A 451 15.76 -28.43 1.37
CA ARG A 451 17.18 -28.67 1.63
C ARG A 451 17.44 -29.86 2.56
N GLY A 452 16.39 -30.45 3.13
CA GLY A 452 16.51 -31.56 4.09
C GLY A 452 17.15 -31.18 5.45
N ILE A 453 17.16 -29.90 5.81
CA ILE A 453 17.79 -29.36 7.02
C ILE A 453 16.78 -28.91 8.08
N GLY A 454 15.49 -29.21 7.90
CA GLY A 454 14.42 -28.83 8.84
C GLY A 454 14.59 -29.42 10.27
N ALA A 455 15.47 -30.40 10.44
CA ALA A 455 15.84 -30.87 11.79
C ALA A 455 16.82 -29.93 12.53
N VAL A 456 17.54 -29.08 11.79
CA VAL A 456 18.54 -28.15 12.33
C VAL A 456 18.01 -26.71 12.34
N VAL A 457 17.22 -26.32 11.35
CA VAL A 457 16.71 -24.95 11.21
C VAL A 457 15.18 -24.92 11.09
N ARG A 458 14.55 -24.04 11.85
CA ARG A 458 13.12 -23.72 11.75
C ARG A 458 12.89 -22.23 11.82
N PHE A 459 11.71 -21.80 11.37
CA PHE A 459 11.32 -20.40 11.37
C PHE A 459 9.95 -20.24 12.01
N ASP A 460 9.85 -19.28 12.94
CA ASP A 460 8.65 -18.97 13.71
C ASP A 460 8.21 -17.51 13.42
N VAL A 461 6.90 -17.27 13.32
CA VAL A 461 6.37 -15.90 13.24
C VAL A 461 6.44 -15.27 14.63
N GLY A 462 7.01 -14.07 14.75
CA GLY A 462 7.12 -13.40 16.04
C GLY A 462 7.55 -11.94 15.95
N ASP A 463 7.20 -11.20 16.99
CA ASP A 463 7.61 -9.81 17.21
C ASP A 463 8.94 -9.78 17.96
N LEU A 464 9.89 -8.95 17.51
CA LEU A 464 11.21 -8.77 18.14
C LEU A 464 11.10 -8.16 19.56
N GLU A 465 10.02 -7.44 19.84
CA GLU A 465 9.74 -6.86 21.15
C GLU A 465 9.04 -7.84 22.11
N ALA A 466 8.61 -9.02 21.61
CA ALA A 466 7.95 -10.07 22.38
C ALA A 466 8.23 -11.44 21.76
N LEU A 467 9.47 -11.92 21.86
CA LEU A 467 9.93 -13.14 21.20
C LEU A 467 9.19 -14.39 21.70
N PRO A 468 8.67 -15.25 20.79
CA PRO A 468 7.99 -16.48 21.15
C PRO A 468 8.98 -17.59 21.58
N LEU A 469 10.02 -17.23 22.33
CA LEU A 469 11.11 -18.11 22.70
C LEU A 469 11.32 -18.11 24.22
N PRO A 470 11.72 -19.26 24.83
CA PRO A 470 12.01 -19.32 26.26
C PRO A 470 13.24 -18.49 26.64
N SER A 471 13.25 -17.98 27.90
CA SER A 471 14.42 -17.33 28.47
C SER A 471 15.60 -18.29 28.54
N GLY A 472 16.82 -17.82 28.24
CA GLY A 472 18.04 -18.61 28.35
C GLY A 472 18.14 -19.76 27.34
N SER A 473 17.41 -19.72 26.23
CA SER A 473 17.32 -20.83 25.28
C SER A 473 18.37 -20.77 24.16
N ALA A 474 19.08 -19.65 23.97
CA ALA A 474 20.06 -19.44 22.93
C ALA A 474 21.49 -19.25 23.45
N ASP A 475 22.47 -19.81 22.73
CA ASP A 475 23.89 -19.54 22.92
C ASP A 475 24.31 -18.23 22.22
N VAL A 476 23.75 -18.01 21.04
CA VAL A 476 24.09 -16.89 20.17
C VAL A 476 22.83 -16.29 19.59
N ILE A 477 22.77 -14.97 19.53
CA ILE A 477 21.79 -14.24 18.74
C ILE A 477 22.50 -13.53 17.60
N ILE A 478 21.97 -13.69 16.39
CA ILE A 478 22.34 -12.91 15.21
C ILE A 478 21.13 -12.11 14.72
N SER A 479 21.38 -11.03 13.98
CA SER A 479 20.34 -10.27 13.26
C SER A 479 21.00 -9.47 12.14
N ASN A 480 20.27 -9.26 11.06
CA ASN A 480 20.80 -8.49 9.93
C ASN A 480 19.74 -7.56 9.31
N GLY A 481 19.74 -6.30 9.73
CA GLY A 481 18.87 -5.25 9.19
C GLY A 481 17.46 -5.18 9.82
N ALA A 482 17.15 -5.99 10.85
CA ALA A 482 15.81 -6.05 11.42
C ALA A 482 15.65 -5.22 12.72
N LEU A 483 16.59 -5.30 13.65
CA LEU A 483 16.49 -4.59 14.94
C LEU A 483 16.38 -3.07 14.80
N CYS A 484 16.90 -2.49 13.70
CA CYS A 484 16.71 -1.07 13.40
C CYS A 484 15.25 -0.70 13.06
N LEU A 485 14.41 -1.67 12.77
CA LEU A 485 12.99 -1.46 12.42
C LEU A 485 12.05 -1.62 13.62
N ALA A 486 12.50 -2.20 14.73
CA ALA A 486 11.68 -2.33 15.94
C ALA A 486 11.35 -0.95 16.52
N PRO A 487 10.08 -0.57 16.74
CA PRO A 487 9.73 0.72 17.33
C PRO A 487 10.37 0.94 18.70
N ASN A 488 10.35 -0.06 19.57
CA ASN A 488 10.96 0.00 20.89
C ASN A 488 12.27 -0.79 20.93
N LYS A 489 13.39 -0.09 20.67
CA LYS A 489 14.73 -0.69 20.66
C LYS A 489 15.10 -1.35 22.00
N LEU A 490 14.75 -0.68 23.12
CA LEU A 490 15.06 -1.21 24.45
C LEU A 490 14.31 -2.53 24.71
N ALA A 491 13.05 -2.62 24.32
CA ALA A 491 12.28 -3.86 24.44
C ALA A 491 12.88 -4.97 23.57
N ALA A 492 13.22 -4.68 22.29
CA ALA A 492 13.78 -5.67 21.38
C ALA A 492 15.16 -6.18 21.83
N PHE A 493 16.05 -5.30 22.28
CA PHE A 493 17.32 -5.74 22.90
C PHE A 493 17.10 -6.44 24.23
N GLY A 494 16.10 -6.05 25.04
CA GLY A 494 15.72 -6.73 26.27
C GLY A 494 15.25 -8.17 26.04
N GLU A 495 14.43 -8.39 24.99
CA GLU A 495 14.00 -9.73 24.58
C GLU A 495 15.18 -10.58 24.07
N ALA A 496 16.08 -10.00 23.29
CA ALA A 496 17.32 -10.66 22.88
C ALA A 496 18.16 -11.08 24.11
N HIS A 497 18.32 -10.17 25.08
CA HIS A 497 19.00 -10.48 26.33
C HIS A 497 18.29 -11.58 27.15
N ARG A 498 16.95 -11.54 27.22
CA ARG A 498 16.15 -12.55 27.91
C ARG A 498 16.36 -13.95 27.32
N VAL A 499 16.35 -14.04 25.98
CA VAL A 499 16.48 -15.32 25.26
C VAL A 499 17.89 -15.89 25.32
N LEU A 500 18.93 -15.08 25.39
CA LEU A 500 20.29 -15.55 25.59
C LEU A 500 20.46 -16.21 26.98
N ARG A 501 21.20 -17.35 27.02
CA ARG A 501 21.66 -17.92 28.28
C ARG A 501 22.74 -17.05 28.94
N PRO A 502 23.00 -17.18 30.23
CA PRO A 502 24.17 -16.57 30.84
C PRO A 502 25.46 -16.96 30.11
N GLY A 503 26.32 -15.98 29.84
CA GLY A 503 27.50 -16.12 29.01
C GLY A 503 27.25 -16.28 27.50
N GLY A 504 26.02 -16.16 27.05
CA GLY A 504 25.64 -16.10 25.64
C GLY A 504 26.04 -14.76 25.00
N ARG A 505 26.14 -14.73 23.68
CA ARG A 505 26.60 -13.55 22.92
C ARG A 505 25.64 -13.10 21.84
N LEU A 506 25.71 -11.81 21.52
CA LEU A 506 24.95 -11.15 20.49
C LEU A 506 25.90 -10.68 19.38
N ALA A 507 25.52 -10.82 18.12
CA ALA A 507 26.17 -10.19 16.97
C ALA A 507 25.09 -9.74 15.97
N VAL A 508 24.76 -8.45 15.98
CA VAL A 508 23.67 -7.89 15.19
C VAL A 508 24.15 -6.78 14.27
N ALA A 509 23.76 -6.86 13.01
CA ALA A 509 24.01 -5.83 12.01
C ALA A 509 22.77 -4.96 11.84
N LEU A 510 22.93 -3.65 11.89
CA LEU A 510 21.84 -2.70 11.74
C LEU A 510 22.31 -1.38 11.10
N SER A 511 21.35 -0.62 10.58
CA SER A 511 21.58 0.75 10.13
C SER A 511 21.26 1.72 11.29
N VAL A 512 22.04 2.81 11.35
CA VAL A 512 21.91 3.87 12.36
C VAL A 512 21.96 5.24 11.69
N THR A 513 21.39 6.27 12.32
CA THR A 513 21.61 7.66 11.94
C THR A 513 22.86 8.21 12.61
N LYS A 514 23.53 9.14 11.95
CA LYS A 514 24.72 9.82 12.47
C LYS A 514 24.32 11.11 13.18
N PRO A 515 24.86 11.44 14.37
CA PRO A 515 24.46 12.62 15.14
C PRO A 515 24.71 13.95 14.41
N ALA A 516 25.77 14.03 13.62
CA ALA A 516 26.16 15.25 12.93
C ALA A 516 25.33 15.59 11.68
N GLY A 517 24.47 14.68 11.25
CA GLY A 517 23.71 14.82 10.02
C GLY A 517 22.21 14.59 10.16
N GLY A 518 21.70 14.22 11.27
CA GLY A 518 20.29 13.88 11.55
C GLY A 518 19.30 13.89 10.37
N LEU A 519 18.23 13.21 10.42
CA LEU A 519 17.20 13.31 9.37
C LEU A 519 16.61 14.72 9.39
N GLU A 520 16.73 15.45 8.29
CA GLU A 520 16.27 16.83 8.19
C GLU A 520 14.75 16.89 8.44
N PRO A 521 14.28 17.73 9.40
CA PRO A 521 12.86 17.88 9.67
C PRO A 521 12.07 18.34 8.44
N GLY A 522 10.87 17.79 8.23
CA GLY A 522 10.02 18.15 7.09
C GLY A 522 10.39 17.46 5.77
N VAL A 523 11.46 16.67 5.73
CA VAL A 523 11.79 15.82 4.57
C VAL A 523 11.13 14.45 4.72
N GLN A 524 10.50 13.96 3.66
CA GLN A 524 9.93 12.62 3.63
C GLN A 524 11.04 11.56 3.52
N TRP A 525 11.39 10.95 4.64
CA TRP A 525 12.35 9.87 4.70
C TRP A 525 11.67 8.51 4.60
N PRO A 526 12.34 7.49 4.02
CA PRO A 526 11.85 6.11 4.07
C PRO A 526 11.53 5.68 5.51
N LEU A 527 10.45 4.90 5.70
CA LEU A 527 10.04 4.41 7.02
C LEU A 527 11.22 3.77 7.77
N CYS A 528 12.00 2.94 7.09
CA CYS A 528 13.17 2.30 7.70
C CYS A 528 14.18 3.32 8.27
N MET A 529 14.45 4.43 7.55
CA MET A 529 15.38 5.47 8.04
C MET A 529 14.82 6.22 9.26
N ARG A 530 13.52 6.49 9.27
CA ARG A 530 12.86 7.14 10.43
C ARG A 530 12.89 6.27 11.69
N MET A 531 13.00 4.96 11.50
CA MET A 531 13.08 3.98 12.60
C MET A 531 14.52 3.75 13.08
N PHE A 532 15.55 4.26 12.39
CA PHE A 532 16.94 4.05 12.83
C PHE A 532 17.19 4.74 14.17
N ILE A 533 17.93 4.06 15.03
CA ILE A 533 18.47 4.64 16.27
C ILE A 533 19.69 5.52 15.94
N GLU A 534 19.92 6.58 16.71
CA GLU A 534 21.16 7.33 16.58
C GLU A 534 22.36 6.50 17.05
N LEU A 535 23.47 6.65 16.34
CA LEU A 535 24.71 5.89 16.60
C LEU A 535 25.14 5.98 18.07
N ASP A 536 25.07 7.19 18.66
CA ASP A 536 25.54 7.45 20.02
C ASP A 536 24.60 6.88 21.09
N GLU A 537 23.34 6.59 20.75
CA GLU A 537 22.36 5.98 21.65
C GLU A 537 22.42 4.45 21.66
N LEU A 538 23.05 3.83 20.66
CA LEU A 538 22.98 2.38 20.46
C LEU A 538 23.67 1.62 21.60
N ALA A 539 24.87 1.98 21.99
CA ALA A 539 25.58 1.32 23.08
C ALA A 539 24.88 1.54 24.45
N PRO A 540 24.39 2.76 24.80
CA PRO A 540 23.55 2.98 25.96
C PRO A 540 22.30 2.09 26.01
N VAL A 541 21.57 1.93 24.90
CA VAL A 541 20.37 1.08 24.83
C VAL A 541 20.71 -0.39 25.05
N CYS A 542 21.80 -0.90 24.45
CA CYS A 542 22.27 -2.26 24.71
C CYS A 542 22.65 -2.48 26.19
N ALA A 543 23.34 -1.53 26.80
CA ALA A 543 23.68 -1.59 28.21
C ALA A 543 22.45 -1.54 29.13
N ALA A 544 21.47 -0.68 28.80
CA ALA A 544 20.19 -0.60 29.52
C ALA A 544 19.36 -1.89 29.40
N ALA A 545 19.50 -2.63 28.29
CA ALA A 545 18.90 -3.96 28.10
C ALA A 545 19.63 -5.07 28.88
N GLY A 546 20.73 -4.78 29.58
CA GLY A 546 21.47 -5.70 30.42
C GLY A 546 22.71 -6.33 29.76
N PHE A 547 23.09 -5.90 28.58
CA PHE A 547 24.29 -6.40 27.90
C PHE A 547 25.57 -5.77 28.46
N GLU A 548 26.61 -6.59 28.50
CA GLU A 548 27.98 -6.20 28.86
C GLU A 548 28.90 -6.30 27.64
N GLN A 549 30.09 -5.68 27.74
CA GLN A 549 31.12 -5.71 26.70
C GLN A 549 30.60 -5.28 25.32
N VAL A 550 29.74 -4.26 25.29
CA VAL A 550 29.15 -3.76 24.07
C VAL A 550 30.25 -3.12 23.20
N ALA A 551 30.43 -3.63 22.00
CA ALA A 551 31.31 -3.07 21.00
C ALA A 551 30.54 -2.79 19.70
N VAL A 552 30.82 -1.64 19.09
CA VAL A 552 30.15 -1.18 17.86
C VAL A 552 31.21 -1.02 16.78
N ASP A 553 31.12 -1.85 15.74
CA ASP A 553 31.96 -1.77 14.54
C ASP A 553 31.20 -1.00 13.45
N GLN A 554 31.72 0.15 13.06
CA GLN A 554 31.06 1.06 12.12
C GLN A 554 31.67 0.98 10.72
N SER A 555 30.80 0.99 9.71
CA SER A 555 31.18 1.09 8.30
C SER A 555 30.26 2.07 7.57
N ASP A 556 30.70 2.55 6.41
CA ASP A 556 29.88 3.42 5.56
C ASP A 556 28.61 2.70 5.09
N SER A 557 27.51 3.45 4.99
CA SER A 557 26.29 2.96 4.36
C SER A 557 26.57 2.61 2.89
N LEU A 558 26.02 1.48 2.42
CA LEU A 558 26.05 1.11 1.01
C LEU A 558 24.75 1.48 0.28
N MET A 559 23.87 2.20 0.94
CA MET A 559 22.64 2.72 0.35
C MET A 559 22.91 3.96 -0.52
N ALA A 560 22.16 4.13 -1.58
CA ALA A 560 22.10 5.36 -2.38
C ALA A 560 20.67 5.56 -2.87
N PHE A 561 20.26 6.81 -3.00
CA PHE A 561 18.97 7.21 -3.59
C PHE A 561 19.17 7.52 -5.08
N ASP A 562 19.67 6.58 -5.86
CA ASP A 562 19.83 6.73 -7.31
C ASP A 562 18.71 5.97 -8.03
N LEU A 563 17.81 6.72 -8.67
CA LEU A 563 16.62 6.19 -9.35
C LEU A 563 16.83 6.05 -10.86
N ASP A 564 17.91 6.60 -11.42
CA ASP A 564 18.19 6.59 -12.84
C ASP A 564 19.09 5.41 -13.25
N TYR A 565 19.13 4.34 -12.42
CA TYR A 565 19.88 3.13 -12.76
C TYR A 565 19.12 2.31 -13.81
N GLU A 566 19.52 2.45 -15.06
CA GLU A 566 19.29 1.42 -16.07
C GLU A 566 20.35 0.31 -15.89
N PRO A 567 19.96 -0.97 -15.71
CA PRO A 567 20.93 -2.06 -15.71
C PRO A 567 21.64 -2.08 -17.05
N GLU A 568 22.98 -2.05 -17.05
CA GLU A 568 23.77 -2.24 -18.27
C GLU A 568 23.36 -3.57 -18.93
N PRO A 569 23.04 -3.59 -20.23
CA PRO A 569 22.77 -4.83 -20.93
C PRO A 569 24.02 -5.71 -20.86
N ASP A 570 23.83 -7.01 -20.58
CA ASP A 570 24.84 -8.02 -20.42
C ASP A 570 26.05 -7.81 -21.34
N ALA A 571 27.20 -7.51 -20.77
CA ALA A 571 28.48 -7.49 -21.45
C ALA A 571 29.00 -8.92 -21.70
N ALA A 572 28.21 -9.73 -22.41
CA ALA A 572 28.59 -11.03 -22.92
C ALA A 572 28.57 -11.02 -24.46
N ALA A 573 29.37 -10.13 -25.08
CA ALA A 573 29.90 -10.33 -26.44
C ALA A 573 30.84 -9.16 -26.81
N GLY A 574 32.12 -9.43 -26.94
CA GLY A 574 33.02 -8.66 -27.81
C GLY A 574 34.14 -7.89 -27.12
N ALA A 575 35.30 -8.55 -27.09
CA ALA A 575 36.59 -7.91 -26.82
C ALA A 575 36.92 -6.84 -27.87
N ALA A 576 37.52 -5.76 -27.38
CA ALA A 576 38.49 -4.86 -27.97
C ALA A 576 38.09 -3.37 -27.88
N GLY A 577 38.86 -2.61 -27.14
CA GLY A 577 38.86 -1.15 -27.19
C GLY A 577 39.34 -0.49 -25.87
N GLN A 578 40.66 -0.55 -25.63
CA GLN A 578 41.28 0.26 -24.58
C GLN A 578 41.16 1.72 -24.94
N GLN A 579 40.45 2.49 -24.12
CA GLN A 579 40.70 3.92 -23.93
C GLN A 579 40.45 4.31 -22.47
N GLN A 580 41.41 5.07 -21.93
CA GLN A 580 41.49 5.56 -20.58
C GLN A 580 40.21 6.28 -20.16
N GLN A 581 39.44 5.69 -19.27
CA GLN A 581 38.42 6.37 -18.48
C GLN A 581 39.04 6.66 -17.09
N GLN A 582 39.04 7.93 -16.74
CA GLN A 582 39.34 8.39 -15.39
C GLN A 582 38.46 7.66 -14.40
N GLN A 583 39.04 7.03 -13.40
CA GLN A 583 38.39 6.33 -12.32
C GLN A 583 37.44 7.27 -11.57
N GLN A 584 36.16 7.24 -11.88
CA GLN A 584 35.13 7.65 -10.94
C GLN A 584 34.99 6.54 -9.89
N PRO A 585 34.84 6.86 -8.59
CA PRO A 585 34.69 5.83 -7.57
C PRO A 585 33.42 5.03 -7.87
N GLU A 586 33.59 3.71 -7.99
CA GLU A 586 32.54 2.75 -8.32
C GLU A 586 31.32 2.92 -7.41
N ARG A 587 30.20 3.29 -7.98
CA ARG A 587 28.91 3.42 -7.32
C ARG A 587 28.25 2.06 -7.11
N ASN A 588 28.76 1.25 -6.21
CA ASN A 588 28.12 -0.01 -5.80
C ASN A 588 27.25 0.23 -4.55
N LYS A 589 26.17 0.96 -4.70
CA LYS A 589 25.27 1.30 -3.60
C LYS A 589 23.96 0.53 -3.75
N VAL A 590 23.34 0.11 -2.63
CA VAL A 590 21.98 -0.44 -2.64
C VAL A 590 21.05 0.68 -3.06
N HIS A 591 20.27 0.47 -4.13
CA HIS A 591 19.36 1.49 -4.62
C HIS A 591 18.03 1.39 -3.87
N VAL A 592 17.60 2.48 -3.25
CA VAL A 592 16.23 2.65 -2.77
C VAL A 592 15.42 3.18 -3.95
N GLY A 593 14.98 2.26 -4.81
CA GLY A 593 14.42 2.56 -6.13
C GLY A 593 12.94 2.91 -6.16
N SER A 594 12.37 3.43 -5.07
CA SER A 594 10.97 3.86 -5.10
C SER A 594 10.85 5.27 -5.68
N PRO A 595 9.95 5.50 -6.67
CA PRO A 595 9.70 6.82 -7.26
C PRO A 595 9.36 7.90 -6.22
N GLU A 596 8.77 7.54 -5.10
CA GLU A 596 8.40 8.43 -4.00
C GLU A 596 9.62 9.07 -3.31
N PHE A 597 10.79 8.44 -3.39
CA PHE A 597 12.03 8.96 -2.79
C PHE A 597 12.95 9.71 -3.76
N ARG A 598 12.46 10.09 -4.95
CA ARG A 598 13.26 10.85 -5.94
C ARG A 598 13.86 12.14 -5.40
N HIS A 599 13.16 12.79 -4.47
CA HIS A 599 13.64 14.01 -3.82
C HIS A 599 14.91 13.79 -2.97
N LEU A 600 15.18 12.54 -2.54
CA LEU A 600 16.34 12.20 -1.73
C LEU A 600 17.63 11.93 -2.54
N ARG A 601 17.58 11.89 -3.87
CA ARG A 601 18.73 11.56 -4.73
C ARG A 601 19.96 12.44 -4.53
N ASN A 602 19.77 13.66 -4.03
CA ASN A 602 20.85 14.61 -3.80
C ASN A 602 21.44 14.50 -2.38
N TYR A 603 20.87 13.68 -1.50
CA TYR A 603 21.38 13.50 -0.15
C TYR A 603 22.54 12.50 -0.14
N ASP A 604 23.60 12.84 0.58
CA ASP A 604 24.69 11.91 0.86
C ASP A 604 24.28 10.99 2.02
N VAL A 605 23.84 9.78 1.68
CA VAL A 605 23.41 8.79 2.68
C VAL A 605 24.52 8.46 3.67
N ASN A 606 25.80 8.52 3.25
CA ASN A 606 26.94 8.29 4.16
C ASN A 606 27.15 9.44 5.16
N ALA A 607 26.69 10.66 4.82
CA ALA A 607 26.67 11.77 5.78
C ALA A 607 25.58 11.58 6.85
N LEU A 608 24.45 10.95 6.47
CA LEU A 608 23.27 10.80 7.32
C LEU A 608 23.27 9.50 8.12
N CYS A 609 23.72 8.40 7.53
CA CYS A 609 23.58 7.06 8.06
C CYS A 609 24.90 6.29 8.04
N ALA A 610 24.98 5.28 8.89
CA ALA A 610 26.03 4.28 8.88
C ALA A 610 25.39 2.89 9.02
N ARG A 611 26.13 1.87 8.64
CA ARG A 611 25.87 0.49 9.05
C ARG A 611 26.83 0.13 10.18
N VAL A 612 26.32 -0.59 11.15
CA VAL A 612 27.11 -1.05 12.29
C VAL A 612 26.90 -2.52 12.55
N VAL A 613 27.88 -3.17 13.15
CA VAL A 613 27.71 -4.46 13.80
C VAL A 613 27.94 -4.27 15.29
N VAL A 614 26.95 -4.62 16.09
CA VAL A 614 27.04 -4.62 17.54
C VAL A 614 27.34 -6.03 18.01
N THR A 615 28.37 -6.14 18.82
CA THR A 615 28.63 -7.36 19.61
C THR A 615 28.49 -7.07 21.09
N ALA A 616 27.91 -8.01 21.82
CA ALA A 616 27.72 -7.89 23.25
C ALA A 616 27.59 -9.27 23.88
N VAL A 617 27.72 -9.36 25.21
CA VAL A 617 27.56 -10.60 25.97
C VAL A 617 26.54 -10.40 27.08
N LYS A 618 25.81 -11.48 27.41
CA LYS A 618 25.02 -11.55 28.63
C LYS A 618 25.93 -12.02 29.76
N ALA A 619 25.92 -11.31 30.88
CA ALA A 619 26.66 -11.71 32.07
C ALA A 619 26.45 -13.19 32.45
N SER A 620 27.49 -13.82 33.02
CA SER A 620 27.47 -15.24 33.39
C SER A 620 26.60 -15.52 34.62
#